data_0e2da90c9c020bc1d23619295757b695
#
_entry.id   0e2da90c9c020bc1d23619295757b695
#
_cell.length_a   1.000
_cell.length_b   1.000
_cell.length_c   1.000
_cell.angle_alpha   90.00
_cell.angle_beta   90.00
_cell.angle_gamma   90.00
#
_symmetry.space_group_name_H-M   'P 1'
#
loop_
_entity.id
_entity.type
_entity.pdbx_description
1 polymer ?
#
loop_
_entity_poly.entity_id
_entity_poly.type
_entity_poly.pdbx_seq_one_letter_code
_entity_poly.pdbx_strand_id
1 'polypeptide(L)'
;MNWSDAEKKEKRHQEDLDRLRSFRPMDDTFMRGLFKENLPLAELVLRIITGKPDLILTKCETQADMKRVTGARSICLDAYATDSAGKKYDIEVQRADNGADPHRARYHSSVMDVENLDEKQDYKELPDTYVIFITENDYYKACLLYTSPSPR
;
A
#
# COMPACT_ATOMS: atom_id res chain seq x y z
N MET A 1 10.77 -42.11 -18.92
CA MET A 1 11.99 -41.57 -18.32
C MET A 1 11.73 -41.41 -16.82
N ASN A 2 12.40 -42.20 -15.99
CA ASN A 2 12.30 -42.02 -14.53
C ASN A 2 13.34 -40.98 -14.09
N TRP A 3 12.88 -39.83 -13.77
CA TRP A 3 13.70 -38.76 -13.17
C TRP A 3 14.04 -39.13 -11.72
N SER A 4 15.27 -38.87 -11.28
CA SER A 4 15.66 -39.01 -9.88
C SER A 4 14.86 -37.99 -9.02
N ASP A 5 14.73 -38.25 -7.72
CA ASP A 5 13.99 -37.32 -6.84
C ASP A 5 14.64 -35.96 -6.75
N ALA A 6 15.96 -35.89 -6.93
CA ALA A 6 16.72 -34.63 -7.00
C ALA A 6 16.36 -33.83 -8.26
N GLU A 7 16.28 -34.46 -9.42
CA GLU A 7 15.89 -33.82 -10.68
C GLU A 7 14.43 -33.32 -10.65
N LYS A 8 13.53 -34.07 -10.02
CA LYS A 8 12.14 -33.64 -9.83
C LYS A 8 12.03 -32.40 -8.92
N LYS A 9 12.86 -32.37 -7.87
CA LYS A 9 12.89 -31.23 -6.93
C LYS A 9 13.44 -29.99 -7.62
N GLU A 10 14.52 -30.12 -8.38
CA GLU A 10 15.10 -29.03 -9.15
C GLU A 10 14.14 -28.47 -10.20
N LYS A 11 13.46 -29.37 -10.92
CA LYS A 11 12.45 -28.99 -11.92
C LYS A 11 11.29 -28.20 -11.29
N ARG A 12 10.76 -28.68 -10.14
CA ARG A 12 9.72 -27.94 -9.41
C ARG A 12 10.20 -26.56 -8.95
N HIS A 13 11.42 -26.50 -8.43
CA HIS A 13 12.01 -25.25 -7.99
C HIS A 13 12.13 -24.26 -9.16
N GLN A 14 12.56 -24.72 -10.32
CA GLN A 14 12.63 -23.88 -11.52
C GLN A 14 11.24 -23.46 -12.02
N GLU A 15 10.26 -24.36 -12.01
CA GLU A 15 8.87 -24.05 -12.35
C GLU A 15 8.27 -23.02 -11.38
N ASP A 16 8.57 -23.11 -10.09
CA ASP A 16 8.13 -22.14 -9.09
C ASP A 16 8.81 -20.78 -9.27
N LEU A 17 10.11 -20.76 -9.61
CA LEU A 17 10.82 -19.52 -9.95
C LEU A 17 10.25 -18.86 -11.21
N ASP A 18 9.92 -19.63 -12.23
CA ASP A 18 9.34 -19.12 -13.47
C ASP A 18 7.90 -18.61 -13.23
N ARG A 19 7.15 -19.28 -12.37
CA ARG A 19 5.85 -18.75 -11.88
C ARG A 19 6.03 -17.46 -11.13
N LEU A 20 6.97 -17.37 -10.20
CA LEU A 20 7.27 -16.13 -9.47
C LEU A 20 7.70 -14.99 -10.41
N ARG A 21 8.48 -15.29 -11.46
CA ARG A 21 8.86 -14.31 -12.50
C ARG A 21 7.68 -13.89 -13.38
N SER A 22 6.71 -14.78 -13.59
CA SER A 22 5.49 -14.49 -14.33
C SER A 22 4.46 -13.71 -13.51
N PHE A 23 4.53 -13.80 -12.18
CA PHE A 23 3.78 -12.93 -11.29
C PHE A 23 4.29 -11.49 -11.47
N ARG A 24 3.47 -10.66 -12.04
CA ARG A 24 3.69 -9.21 -11.97
C ARG A 24 3.24 -8.77 -10.58
N PRO A 25 4.16 -8.35 -9.70
CA PRO A 25 3.82 -7.95 -8.31
C PRO A 25 2.81 -6.81 -8.26
N MET A 26 2.63 -6.13 -9.38
CA MET A 26 1.72 -4.99 -9.57
C MET A 26 0.34 -5.41 -10.09
N ASP A 27 0.01 -6.69 -10.09
CA ASP A 27 -1.36 -7.12 -10.37
C ASP A 27 -2.26 -6.71 -9.19
N ASP A 28 -3.28 -5.90 -9.49
CA ASP A 28 -4.25 -5.39 -8.52
C ASP A 28 -4.84 -6.52 -7.65
N THR A 29 -5.16 -7.65 -8.27
CA THR A 29 -5.70 -8.83 -7.59
C THR A 29 -4.67 -9.48 -6.69
N PHE A 30 -3.42 -9.54 -7.13
CA PHE A 30 -2.32 -10.10 -6.35
C PHE A 30 -1.99 -9.24 -5.14
N MET A 31 -1.86 -7.91 -5.32
CA MET A 31 -1.57 -7.00 -4.23
C MET A 31 -2.71 -6.91 -3.21
N ARG A 32 -3.96 -6.96 -3.66
CA ARG A 32 -5.12 -7.06 -2.76
C ARG A 32 -5.09 -8.35 -1.96
N GLY A 33 -4.79 -9.49 -2.60
CA GLY A 33 -4.62 -10.77 -1.92
C GLY A 33 -3.46 -10.78 -0.94
N LEU A 34 -2.37 -10.07 -1.28
CA LEU A 34 -1.17 -9.97 -0.47
C LEU A 34 -1.41 -9.23 0.86
N PHE A 35 -2.15 -8.12 0.80
CA PHE A 35 -2.46 -7.30 1.98
C PHE A 35 -3.70 -7.79 2.73
N LYS A 36 -4.58 -8.57 2.08
CA LYS A 36 -5.80 -9.07 2.69
C LYS A 36 -5.44 -10.08 3.80
N GLU A 37 -5.81 -9.75 5.03
CA GLU A 37 -5.59 -10.60 6.20
C GLU A 37 -4.12 -10.94 6.49
N ASN A 38 -3.18 -10.22 5.85
CA ASN A 38 -1.74 -10.44 6.05
C ASN A 38 -1.06 -9.19 6.65
N LEU A 39 -1.42 -8.88 7.88
CA LEU A 39 -0.85 -7.76 8.63
C LEU A 39 0.68 -7.77 8.70
N PRO A 40 1.36 -8.91 8.95
CA PRO A 40 2.82 -8.96 8.97
C PRO A 40 3.49 -8.55 7.65
N LEU A 41 2.86 -8.87 6.54
CA LEU A 41 3.39 -8.51 5.23
C LEU A 41 3.21 -7.02 4.92
N ALA A 42 2.03 -6.45 5.23
CA ALA A 42 1.80 -5.02 5.12
C ALA A 42 2.78 -4.24 5.99
N GLU A 43 3.04 -4.72 7.21
CA GLU A 43 4.03 -4.16 8.13
C GLU A 43 5.44 -4.20 7.55
N LEU A 44 5.86 -5.33 6.99
CA LEU A 44 7.17 -5.47 6.35
C LEU A 44 7.33 -4.48 5.18
N VAL A 45 6.33 -4.38 4.31
CA VAL A 45 6.34 -3.45 3.19
C VAL A 45 6.47 -2.00 3.68
N LEU A 46 5.68 -1.62 4.68
CA LEU A 46 5.74 -0.28 5.24
C LEU A 46 7.08 0.01 5.94
N ARG A 47 7.67 -0.95 6.64
CA ARG A 47 9.02 -0.82 7.22
C ARG A 47 10.07 -0.51 6.15
N ILE A 48 10.01 -1.23 5.03
CA ILE A 48 10.94 -1.04 3.91
C ILE A 48 10.74 0.36 3.28
N ILE A 49 9.49 0.73 2.97
CA ILE A 49 9.18 1.99 2.29
C ILE A 49 9.47 3.19 3.17
N THR A 50 9.11 3.14 4.44
CA THR A 50 9.27 4.28 5.37
C THR A 50 10.66 4.34 6.00
N GLY A 51 11.47 3.29 5.89
CA GLY A 51 12.75 3.17 6.57
C GLY A 51 12.64 3.07 8.10
N LYS A 52 11.46 2.67 8.62
CA LYS A 52 11.18 2.54 10.06
C LYS A 52 11.14 1.06 10.45
N PRO A 53 12.24 0.47 10.93
CA PRO A 53 12.30 -0.96 11.22
C PRO A 53 11.45 -1.38 12.42
N ASP A 54 11.10 -0.45 13.28
CA ASP A 54 10.30 -0.60 14.49
C ASP A 54 8.80 -0.32 14.30
N LEU A 55 8.37 -0.03 13.06
CA LEU A 55 6.96 0.18 12.75
C LEU A 55 6.16 -1.09 13.03
N ILE A 56 5.08 -0.96 13.82
CA ILE A 56 4.16 -2.03 14.15
C ILE A 56 2.76 -1.60 13.72
N LEU A 57 2.11 -2.42 12.89
CA LEU A 57 0.73 -2.19 12.48
C LEU A 57 -0.24 -2.80 13.48
N THR A 58 -1.28 -2.05 13.80
CA THR A 58 -2.42 -2.52 14.59
C THR A 58 -3.57 -2.98 13.73
N LYS A 59 -3.71 -2.43 12.52
CA LYS A 59 -4.79 -2.71 11.58
C LYS A 59 -4.34 -2.49 10.14
N CYS A 60 -4.85 -3.32 9.23
CA CYS A 60 -4.76 -3.09 7.79
C CYS A 60 -6.05 -3.59 7.13
N GLU A 61 -6.73 -2.72 6.42
CA GLU A 61 -7.96 -3.00 5.66
C GLU A 61 -7.69 -2.83 4.17
N THR A 62 -8.16 -3.77 3.37
CA THR A 62 -8.14 -3.65 1.91
C THR A 62 -9.47 -3.14 1.41
N GLN A 63 -9.46 -2.37 0.32
CA GLN A 63 -10.65 -1.77 -0.28
C GLN A 63 -11.44 -0.92 0.73
N ALA A 64 -10.72 -0.08 1.47
CA ALA A 64 -11.34 0.79 2.46
C ALA A 64 -12.08 1.95 1.78
N ASP A 65 -13.39 1.95 1.90
CA ASP A 65 -14.25 3.02 1.35
C ASP A 65 -14.27 4.26 2.25
N MET A 66 -13.89 5.40 1.71
CA MET A 66 -13.93 6.71 2.36
C MET A 66 -15.12 7.52 1.80
N LYS A 67 -16.19 7.66 2.61
CA LYS A 67 -17.48 8.20 2.14
C LYS A 67 -18.03 9.35 2.99
N ARG A 68 -17.27 9.85 3.94
CA ARG A 68 -17.77 10.81 4.94
C ARG A 68 -18.24 12.14 4.36
N VAL A 69 -17.71 12.55 3.21
CA VAL A 69 -18.05 13.83 2.58
C VAL A 69 -19.17 13.61 1.56
N THR A 70 -20.39 14.02 1.92
CA THR A 70 -21.55 13.97 1.01
C THR A 70 -21.35 14.91 -0.18
N GLY A 71 -21.54 14.40 -1.39
CA GLY A 71 -21.39 15.18 -2.63
C GLY A 71 -19.97 15.34 -3.15
N ALA A 72 -18.96 14.91 -2.39
CA ALA A 72 -17.58 14.83 -2.87
C ALA A 72 -17.32 13.50 -3.59
N ARG A 73 -16.21 13.45 -4.35
CA ARG A 73 -15.75 12.21 -4.97
C ARG A 73 -15.31 11.24 -3.87
N SER A 74 -16.02 10.13 -3.74
CA SER A 74 -15.60 9.03 -2.87
C SER A 74 -14.32 8.39 -3.39
N ILE A 75 -13.49 7.88 -2.48
CA ILE A 75 -12.32 7.09 -2.81
C ILE A 75 -12.41 5.73 -2.13
N CYS A 76 -11.84 4.73 -2.80
CA CYS A 76 -11.62 3.42 -2.23
C CYS A 76 -10.12 3.20 -2.18
N LEU A 77 -9.56 3.05 -0.98
CA LEU A 77 -8.14 2.84 -0.76
C LEU A 77 -7.80 1.36 -0.97
N ASP A 78 -6.74 1.08 -1.72
CA ASP A 78 -6.33 -0.31 -1.98
C ASP A 78 -5.92 -1.03 -0.70
N ALA A 79 -5.12 -0.38 0.15
CA ALA A 79 -4.86 -0.83 1.50
C ALA A 79 -4.74 0.36 2.46
N TYR A 80 -5.48 0.32 3.55
CA TYR A 80 -5.50 1.35 4.59
C TYR A 80 -5.02 0.77 5.92
N ALA A 81 -3.91 1.27 6.42
CA ALA A 81 -3.26 0.74 7.62
C ALA A 81 -3.14 1.79 8.73
N THR A 82 -3.12 1.30 9.97
CA THR A 82 -2.88 2.10 11.17
C THR A 82 -1.74 1.46 11.97
N ASP A 83 -0.76 2.26 12.38
CA ASP A 83 0.32 1.79 13.25
C ASP A 83 0.01 1.95 14.74
N SER A 84 0.91 1.46 15.58
CA SER A 84 0.77 1.53 17.05
C SER A 84 0.83 2.95 17.61
N ALA A 85 1.34 3.92 16.85
CA ALA A 85 1.35 5.33 17.19
C ALA A 85 0.10 6.08 16.67
N GLY A 86 -0.84 5.38 16.02
CA GLY A 86 -2.06 5.94 15.46
C GLY A 86 -1.90 6.60 14.09
N LYS A 87 -0.71 6.53 13.49
CA LYS A 87 -0.47 7.07 12.14
C LYS A 87 -1.20 6.24 11.09
N LYS A 88 -1.62 6.89 10.02
CA LYS A 88 -2.44 6.29 8.95
C LYS A 88 -1.65 6.20 7.65
N TYR A 89 -1.81 5.08 6.97
CA TYR A 89 -1.11 4.79 5.72
C TYR A 89 -2.12 4.35 4.67
N ASP A 90 -2.11 5.04 3.54
CA ASP A 90 -2.80 4.65 2.31
C ASP A 90 -1.76 4.08 1.35
N ILE A 91 -1.92 2.83 0.97
CA ILE A 91 -1.03 2.14 0.04
C ILE A 91 -1.82 1.88 -1.23
N GLU A 92 -1.42 2.56 -2.30
CA GLU A 92 -2.04 2.47 -3.62
C GLU A 92 -1.10 1.77 -4.61
N VAL A 93 -1.62 0.82 -5.36
CA VAL A 93 -0.87 0.11 -6.39
C VAL A 93 -1.32 0.56 -7.76
N GLN A 94 -0.43 1.15 -8.54
CA GLN A 94 -0.74 1.75 -9.83
C GLN A 94 0.11 1.16 -10.96
N ARG A 95 -0.55 0.53 -11.94
CA ARG A 95 0.11 0.03 -13.15
C ARG A 95 0.34 1.10 -14.22
N ALA A 96 -0.59 2.06 -14.30
CA ALA A 96 -0.51 3.12 -15.28
C ALA A 96 0.17 4.36 -14.68
N ASP A 97 1.03 4.99 -15.46
CA ASP A 97 1.81 6.16 -15.04
C ASP A 97 0.95 7.35 -14.60
N ASN A 98 -0.26 7.48 -15.14
CA ASN A 98 -1.19 8.55 -14.79
C ASN A 98 -1.93 8.33 -13.45
N GLY A 99 -1.72 7.20 -12.79
CA GLY A 99 -2.37 6.88 -11.51
C GLY A 99 -1.73 7.55 -10.28
N ALA A 100 -0.44 7.87 -10.34
CA ALA A 100 0.33 8.45 -9.24
C ALA A 100 0.43 9.99 -9.31
N ASP A 101 -0.65 10.67 -9.70
CA ASP A 101 -0.70 12.13 -9.79
C ASP A 101 -0.63 12.78 -8.40
N PRO A 102 0.21 13.82 -8.19
CA PRO A 102 0.30 14.56 -6.92
C PRO A 102 -1.04 15.14 -6.44
N HIS A 103 -1.93 15.55 -7.36
CA HIS A 103 -3.27 16.01 -6.99
C HIS A 103 -4.12 14.88 -6.41
N ARG A 104 -3.98 13.65 -6.94
CA ARG A 104 -4.64 12.47 -6.39
C ARG A 104 -4.11 12.16 -4.99
N ALA A 105 -2.80 12.20 -4.79
CA ALA A 105 -2.19 11.98 -3.46
C ALA A 105 -2.71 13.01 -2.45
N ARG A 106 -2.75 14.29 -2.83
CA ARG A 106 -3.30 15.36 -1.98
C ARG A 106 -4.78 15.14 -1.67
N TYR A 107 -5.57 14.71 -2.66
CA TYR A 107 -6.99 14.44 -2.44
C TYR A 107 -7.19 13.27 -1.48
N HIS A 108 -6.46 12.17 -1.65
CA HIS A 108 -6.49 11.02 -0.73
C HIS A 108 -6.13 11.45 0.70
N SER A 109 -5.05 12.20 0.89
CA SER A 109 -4.66 12.74 2.19
C SER A 109 -5.76 13.58 2.82
N SER A 110 -6.38 14.48 2.05
CA SER A 110 -7.47 15.34 2.55
C SER A 110 -8.71 14.54 2.96
N VAL A 111 -9.05 13.49 2.21
CA VAL A 111 -10.17 12.62 2.56
C VAL A 111 -9.85 11.80 3.81
N MET A 112 -8.62 11.29 3.94
CA MET A 112 -8.17 10.62 5.15
C MET A 112 -8.28 11.55 6.38
N ASP A 113 -7.91 12.81 6.26
CA ASP A 113 -8.02 13.79 7.35
C ASP A 113 -9.49 13.98 7.76
N VAL A 114 -10.40 14.10 6.79
CA VAL A 114 -11.85 14.21 7.07
C VAL A 114 -12.41 12.96 7.75
N GLU A 115 -11.95 11.77 7.35
CA GLU A 115 -12.38 10.50 7.95
C GLU A 115 -11.84 10.29 9.37
N ASN A 116 -10.70 10.91 9.70
CA ASN A 116 -10.01 10.70 10.97
C ASN A 116 -10.19 11.85 12.00
N LEU A 117 -10.97 12.87 11.69
CA LEU A 117 -11.28 13.96 12.61
C LEU A 117 -12.79 14.09 12.80
N ASP A 118 -13.26 13.93 14.01
CA ASP A 118 -14.67 14.13 14.35
C ASP A 118 -15.00 15.59 14.61
N GLU A 119 -16.28 15.95 14.47
CA GLU A 119 -16.79 17.33 14.56
C GLU A 119 -16.40 18.10 15.82
N LYS A 120 -16.11 17.37 16.92
CA LYS A 120 -15.79 17.95 18.23
C LYS A 120 -14.31 17.83 18.61
N GLN A 121 -13.49 17.29 17.72
CA GLN A 121 -12.07 17.10 17.95
C GLN A 121 -11.28 18.36 17.55
N ASP A 122 -10.20 18.63 18.28
CA ASP A 122 -9.24 19.68 17.90
C ASP A 122 -8.43 19.23 16.67
N TYR A 123 -8.11 20.14 15.79
CA TYR A 123 -7.25 19.86 14.61
C TYR A 123 -5.89 19.27 14.99
N LYS A 124 -5.41 19.49 16.20
CA LYS A 124 -4.17 18.90 16.73
C LYS A 124 -4.27 17.39 16.96
N GLU A 125 -5.49 16.83 17.00
CA GLU A 125 -5.74 15.41 17.16
C GLU A 125 -5.69 14.65 15.83
N LEU A 126 -5.55 15.37 14.68
CA LEU A 126 -5.34 14.72 13.39
C LEU A 126 -4.10 13.83 13.44
N PRO A 127 -4.22 12.54 13.07
CA PRO A 127 -3.06 11.67 12.94
C PRO A 127 -2.17 12.08 11.77
N ASP A 128 -0.88 11.78 11.86
CA ASP A 128 -0.02 11.85 10.67
C ASP A 128 -0.55 10.86 9.62
N THR A 129 -0.69 11.33 8.38
CA THR A 129 -1.16 10.53 7.25
C THR A 129 -0.07 10.39 6.19
N TYR A 130 0.02 9.20 5.58
CA TYR A 130 0.96 8.89 4.51
C TYR A 130 0.19 8.29 3.33
N VAL A 131 0.35 8.88 2.15
CA VAL A 131 -0.18 8.33 0.90
C VAL A 131 0.99 7.80 0.09
N ILE A 132 0.98 6.50 -0.18
CA ILE A 132 2.08 5.77 -0.80
C ILE A 132 1.59 5.17 -2.10
N PHE A 133 2.15 5.61 -3.22
CA PHE A 133 1.92 4.99 -4.52
C PHE A 133 3.06 4.05 -4.87
N ILE A 134 2.73 2.78 -5.07
CA ILE A 134 3.65 1.78 -5.62
C ILE A 134 3.35 1.71 -7.12
N THR A 135 4.29 2.17 -7.94
CA THR A 135 4.13 2.26 -9.40
C THR A 135 5.00 1.26 -10.12
N GLU A 136 4.53 0.73 -11.25
CA GLU A 136 5.32 -0.16 -12.12
C GLU A 136 6.51 0.56 -12.75
N ASN A 137 6.34 1.84 -13.07
CA ASN A 137 7.37 2.69 -13.67
C ASN A 137 7.77 3.82 -12.71
N ASP A 138 8.98 4.31 -12.86
CA ASP A 138 9.46 5.49 -12.12
C ASP A 138 8.77 6.76 -12.64
N TYR A 139 7.60 7.06 -12.11
CA TYR A 139 6.78 8.20 -12.51
C TYR A 139 7.50 9.54 -12.34
N TYR A 140 8.29 9.69 -11.29
CA TYR A 140 9.03 10.92 -10.99
C TYR A 140 10.43 10.93 -11.57
N LYS A 141 10.88 9.86 -12.24
CA LYS A 141 12.26 9.68 -12.74
C LYS A 141 13.31 9.90 -11.63
N ALA A 142 12.96 9.54 -10.42
CA ALA A 142 13.75 9.80 -9.22
C ALA A 142 14.58 8.59 -8.77
N CYS A 143 14.32 7.40 -9.33
CA CYS A 143 14.92 6.11 -8.94
C CYS A 143 14.86 5.85 -7.42
N LEU A 144 13.89 6.44 -6.72
CA LEU A 144 13.71 6.42 -5.27
C LEU A 144 12.24 6.24 -4.93
N LEU A 145 12.00 5.58 -3.80
CA LEU A 145 10.68 5.56 -3.16
C LEU A 145 10.36 6.98 -2.68
N TYR A 146 9.36 7.60 -3.27
CA TYR A 146 8.90 8.92 -2.86
C TYR A 146 7.69 8.79 -1.95
N THR A 147 7.83 9.20 -0.71
CA THR A 147 6.74 9.40 0.22
C THR A 147 6.53 10.90 0.38
N SER A 148 5.34 11.39 0.09
CA SER A 148 4.98 12.78 0.42
C SER A 148 4.36 12.77 1.82
N PRO A 149 5.05 13.29 2.85
CA PRO A 149 4.40 13.56 4.11
C PRO A 149 3.38 14.68 3.90
N SER A 150 2.23 14.57 4.58
CA SER A 150 1.30 15.70 4.68
C SER A 150 2.05 16.93 5.19
N PRO A 151 1.95 18.10 4.55
CA PRO A 151 2.62 19.30 5.06
C PRO A 151 2.09 19.60 6.47
N ARG A 152 3.02 19.75 7.39
CA ARG A 152 2.73 20.20 8.75
C ARG A 152 2.40 21.69 8.77
#